data_71ddf6c6a1f4a28413aba9f21a3506a1
#
_entry.id   71ddf6c6a1f4a28413aba9f21a3506a1
#
_cell.length_a   1.000
_cell.length_b   1.000
_cell.length_c   1.000
_cell.angle_alpha   90.00
_cell.angle_beta   90.00
_cell.angle_gamma   90.00
#
_symmetry.space_group_name_H-M   'P 1'
#
loop_
_entity.id
_entity.type
_entity.pdbx_description
1 polymer ?
#
loop_
_entity_poly.entity_id
_entity_poly.type
_entity_poly.pdbx_seq_one_letter_code
_entity_poly.pdbx_strand_id
1 'polypeptide(L)'
;MKRNEVDKSLTWDLTDLFKTEEDYKKALKEIVDKTDELVKIYEGKLDCYCTINSCLEDLKPIYVLIDLTANYASLDYETDLGGKEQFERMVDFENTIAPVYAKLSFVETEILANDKRIIEKAMKENSENRRFLEKLLDRKDHTLSKEVESTLSALSGSFETPYRVYQQSKMQDLSFEDVEVNGVKTPMTYNVFEGSFEVDSNTEFRRDAFKKFYKTLAKYENTFASAYYSNVQQDKAMSKVRKYDSVFDYLLSSQEVTMDMYNRQCDVIMEKLAPHIRKYARLLKRVNKLDKMTFSDMKMPLDSEFQKVYSIDECKNMVIDGLSVLGNDYKAYLERAFDNRYIDYVDNEGKASGAFCASPYKVHPYVLLTWSGNMSDILTIAHELGHGGHFSLCHQNQNILNVDCSTYFVEAPSTTNELIMAHYLLENAKTDRERRWILSEIISKTYYHNFVTHFLEAYYQREVYKIIDKGGAVDAETLNTIFKETMEKFFGEDVELVDGVERTWMRQPHYYMGLYSYTYSAGLTIGTQMCLNILKDNSKAKQWIEVLKAGGSKNPVDLAKMADVDITTDKPLLNTIEYIGSLIDEMERLTNKIEQE
;
A
#
# COMPACT_ATOMS: atom_id res chain seq x y z
N MET A 1 -19.21 -15.33 13.89
CA MET A 1 -20.46 -15.03 13.15
C MET A 1 -20.21 -15.39 11.70
N LYS A 2 -21.15 -16.03 11.02
CA LYS A 2 -21.04 -16.30 9.58
C LYS A 2 -21.44 -15.08 8.77
N ARG A 3 -20.94 -14.94 7.54
CA ARG A 3 -21.25 -13.82 6.65
C ARG A 3 -22.77 -13.54 6.49
N ASN A 4 -23.57 -14.57 6.34
CA ASN A 4 -25.03 -14.45 6.17
C ASN A 4 -25.80 -14.07 7.46
N GLU A 5 -25.14 -14.05 8.61
CA GLU A 5 -25.71 -13.64 9.90
C GLU A 5 -25.42 -12.16 10.22
N VAL A 6 -24.52 -11.51 9.44
CA VAL A 6 -24.16 -10.11 9.60
C VAL A 6 -25.31 -9.21 9.16
N ASP A 7 -25.58 -8.14 9.92
CA ASP A 7 -26.57 -7.13 9.54
C ASP A 7 -26.15 -6.48 8.21
N LYS A 8 -27.03 -6.56 7.23
CA LYS A 8 -26.80 -6.01 5.89
C LYS A 8 -26.49 -4.52 5.87
N SER A 9 -26.99 -3.75 6.83
CA SER A 9 -26.68 -2.31 6.93
C SER A 9 -25.22 -2.03 7.27
N LEU A 10 -24.49 -3.02 7.78
CA LEU A 10 -23.08 -2.95 8.15
C LEU A 10 -22.14 -3.63 7.13
N THR A 11 -22.68 -4.00 5.98
CA THR A 11 -21.95 -4.65 4.88
C THR A 11 -22.11 -3.84 3.61
N TRP A 12 -21.13 -3.92 2.72
CA TRP A 12 -21.24 -3.31 1.40
C TRP A 12 -22.30 -4.00 0.50
N ASP A 13 -22.66 -3.34 -0.61
CA ASP A 13 -23.64 -3.85 -1.56
C ASP A 13 -23.04 -3.99 -2.95
N LEU A 14 -22.76 -5.22 -3.37
CA LEU A 14 -22.17 -5.50 -4.68
C LEU A 14 -23.18 -5.47 -5.83
N THR A 15 -24.48 -5.27 -5.55
CA THR A 15 -25.51 -5.19 -6.60
C THR A 15 -25.41 -3.96 -7.48
N ASP A 16 -24.56 -2.99 -7.09
CA ASP A 16 -24.23 -1.84 -7.92
C ASP A 16 -23.21 -2.18 -9.03
N LEU A 17 -22.48 -3.30 -8.88
CA LEU A 17 -21.65 -3.88 -9.94
C LEU A 17 -22.47 -4.75 -10.88
N PHE A 18 -23.10 -5.81 -10.34
CA PHE A 18 -24.00 -6.67 -11.09
C PHE A 18 -25.23 -7.00 -10.27
N LYS A 19 -26.41 -6.85 -10.87
CA LYS A 19 -27.69 -7.09 -10.16
C LYS A 19 -27.88 -8.58 -9.84
N THR A 20 -27.38 -9.44 -10.72
CA THR A 20 -27.52 -10.90 -10.59
C THR A 20 -26.24 -11.60 -11.04
N GLU A 21 -26.06 -12.84 -10.61
CA GLU A 21 -25.01 -13.73 -11.10
C GLU A 21 -25.10 -13.96 -12.63
N GLU A 22 -26.30 -13.92 -13.19
CA GLU A 22 -26.51 -14.05 -14.63
C GLU A 22 -25.97 -12.84 -15.40
N ASP A 23 -26.12 -11.62 -14.85
CA ASP A 23 -25.57 -10.40 -15.44
C ASP A 23 -24.05 -10.44 -15.43
N TYR A 24 -23.44 -10.93 -14.34
CA TYR A 24 -21.99 -11.15 -14.24
C TYR A 24 -21.49 -12.15 -15.29
N LYS A 25 -22.11 -13.32 -15.40
CA LYS A 25 -21.75 -14.33 -16.41
C LYS A 25 -21.93 -13.83 -17.84
N LYS A 26 -22.96 -13.03 -18.09
CA LYS A 26 -23.15 -12.38 -19.38
C LYS A 26 -22.02 -11.41 -19.70
N ALA A 27 -21.54 -10.64 -18.71
CA ALA A 27 -20.41 -9.73 -18.88
C ALA A 27 -19.11 -10.49 -19.17
N LEU A 28 -18.83 -11.61 -18.50
CA LEU A 28 -17.69 -12.47 -18.82
C LEU A 28 -17.73 -12.98 -20.26
N LYS A 29 -18.89 -13.42 -20.72
CA LYS A 29 -19.06 -13.83 -22.12
C LYS A 29 -18.86 -12.66 -23.09
N GLU A 30 -19.39 -11.48 -22.78
CA GLU A 30 -19.23 -10.28 -23.60
C GLU A 30 -17.75 -9.87 -23.74
N ILE A 31 -16.94 -10.02 -22.69
CA ILE A 31 -15.49 -9.80 -22.74
C ILE A 31 -14.84 -10.70 -23.80
N VAL A 32 -15.17 -12.00 -23.79
CA VAL A 32 -14.61 -12.95 -24.75
C VAL A 32 -15.04 -12.62 -26.17
N ASP A 33 -16.34 -12.38 -26.40
CA ASP A 33 -16.89 -12.07 -27.70
C ASP A 33 -16.29 -10.78 -28.29
N LYS A 34 -16.20 -9.70 -27.50
CA LYS A 34 -15.57 -8.43 -27.91
C LYS A 34 -14.08 -8.57 -28.18
N THR A 35 -13.37 -9.37 -27.39
CA THR A 35 -11.95 -9.66 -27.60
C THR A 35 -11.74 -10.39 -28.94
N ASP A 36 -12.53 -11.40 -29.26
CA ASP A 36 -12.43 -12.13 -30.52
C ASP A 36 -12.75 -11.23 -31.72
N GLU A 37 -13.69 -10.31 -31.58
CA GLU A 37 -13.99 -9.30 -32.61
C GLU A 37 -12.81 -8.31 -32.79
N LEU A 38 -12.24 -7.79 -31.69
CA LEU A 38 -11.11 -6.85 -31.73
C LEU A 38 -9.88 -7.51 -32.40
N VAL A 39 -9.54 -8.74 -32.05
CA VAL A 39 -8.46 -9.51 -32.68
C VAL A 39 -8.70 -9.63 -34.19
N LYS A 40 -9.89 -10.05 -34.62
CA LYS A 40 -10.25 -10.20 -36.03
C LYS A 40 -10.12 -8.89 -36.83
N ILE A 41 -10.44 -7.77 -36.20
CA ILE A 41 -10.37 -6.45 -36.86
C ILE A 41 -8.94 -5.95 -36.96
N TYR A 42 -8.14 -6.07 -35.89
CA TYR A 42 -6.92 -5.30 -35.73
C TYR A 42 -5.62 -6.11 -35.74
N GLU A 43 -5.61 -7.39 -35.39
CA GLU A 43 -4.36 -8.19 -35.37
C GLU A 43 -3.68 -8.19 -36.74
N GLY A 44 -2.39 -7.85 -36.76
CA GLY A 44 -1.57 -7.70 -37.98
C GLY A 44 -1.82 -6.43 -38.77
N LYS A 45 -2.54 -5.44 -38.21
CA LYS A 45 -2.95 -4.23 -38.94
C LYS A 45 -2.69 -2.92 -38.19
N LEU A 46 -1.98 -2.96 -37.05
CA LEU A 46 -1.66 -1.77 -36.26
C LEU A 46 -0.43 -1.03 -36.82
N ASP A 47 -0.42 -0.72 -38.11
CA ASP A 47 0.69 -0.15 -38.86
C ASP A 47 0.60 1.37 -39.10
N CYS A 48 -0.48 2.00 -38.67
CA CYS A 48 -0.67 3.44 -38.78
C CYS A 48 -1.33 4.03 -37.53
N TYR A 49 -1.17 5.34 -37.34
CA TYR A 49 -1.75 6.06 -36.20
C TYR A 49 -3.28 5.97 -36.11
N CYS A 50 -3.96 5.83 -37.26
CA CYS A 50 -5.42 5.69 -37.32
C CYS A 50 -5.88 4.37 -36.72
N THR A 51 -5.30 3.24 -37.19
CA THR A 51 -5.65 1.90 -36.71
C THR A 51 -5.25 1.71 -35.25
N ILE A 52 -4.12 2.28 -34.82
CA ILE A 52 -3.70 2.29 -33.41
C ILE A 52 -4.78 2.97 -32.55
N ASN A 53 -5.17 4.20 -32.87
CA ASN A 53 -6.17 4.91 -32.08
C ASN A 53 -7.55 4.23 -32.12
N SER A 54 -7.99 3.72 -33.27
CA SER A 54 -9.26 2.99 -33.36
C SER A 54 -9.25 1.72 -32.51
N CYS A 55 -8.15 0.96 -32.54
CA CYS A 55 -7.99 -0.23 -31.69
C CYS A 55 -8.04 0.13 -30.20
N LEU A 56 -7.38 1.19 -29.78
CA LEU A 56 -7.41 1.62 -28.38
C LEU A 56 -8.80 2.08 -27.94
N GLU A 57 -9.59 2.72 -28.82
CA GLU A 57 -10.98 3.08 -28.51
C GLU A 57 -11.85 1.83 -28.31
N ASP A 58 -11.70 0.81 -29.19
CA ASP A 58 -12.45 -0.43 -29.10
C ASP A 58 -11.97 -1.34 -27.94
N LEU A 59 -10.74 -1.16 -27.46
CA LEU A 59 -10.17 -1.86 -26.31
C LEU A 59 -10.73 -1.33 -24.96
N LYS A 60 -11.00 -0.05 -24.84
CA LYS A 60 -11.49 0.58 -23.60
C LYS A 60 -12.74 -0.11 -23.03
N PRO A 61 -13.80 -0.39 -23.80
CA PRO A 61 -14.97 -1.11 -23.27
C PRO A 61 -14.66 -2.52 -22.75
N ILE A 62 -13.67 -3.21 -23.33
CA ILE A 62 -13.23 -4.52 -22.86
C ILE A 62 -12.58 -4.40 -21.48
N TYR A 63 -11.67 -3.44 -21.32
CA TYR A 63 -10.99 -3.21 -20.03
C TYR A 63 -11.97 -2.75 -18.94
N VAL A 64 -12.99 -1.95 -19.27
CA VAL A 64 -14.06 -1.61 -18.33
C VAL A 64 -14.81 -2.85 -17.84
N LEU A 65 -15.18 -3.76 -18.73
CA LEU A 65 -15.87 -4.99 -18.33
C LEU A 65 -14.95 -5.91 -17.51
N ILE A 66 -13.66 -6.00 -17.86
CA ILE A 66 -12.68 -6.77 -17.09
C ILE A 66 -12.57 -6.18 -15.67
N ASP A 67 -12.43 -4.88 -15.54
CA ASP A 67 -12.35 -4.21 -14.24
C ASP A 67 -13.60 -4.46 -13.38
N LEU A 68 -14.79 -4.30 -13.92
CA LEU A 68 -16.04 -4.53 -13.18
C LEU A 68 -16.19 -5.99 -12.75
N THR A 69 -15.88 -6.94 -13.63
CA THR A 69 -16.00 -8.38 -13.32
C THR A 69 -14.94 -8.83 -12.34
N ALA A 70 -13.70 -8.30 -12.44
CA ALA A 70 -12.63 -8.55 -11.49
C ALA A 70 -13.02 -8.10 -10.08
N ASN A 71 -13.49 -6.85 -9.96
CA ASN A 71 -13.91 -6.29 -8.68
C ASN A 71 -15.09 -7.05 -8.07
N TYR A 72 -16.10 -7.46 -8.88
CA TYR A 72 -17.22 -8.24 -8.36
C TYR A 72 -16.78 -9.57 -7.78
N ALA A 73 -15.92 -10.31 -8.49
CA ALA A 73 -15.41 -11.60 -8.04
C ALA A 73 -14.51 -11.47 -6.81
N SER A 74 -13.56 -10.54 -6.81
CA SER A 74 -12.62 -10.35 -5.71
C SER A 74 -13.29 -9.81 -4.44
N LEU A 75 -14.13 -8.79 -4.55
CA LEU A 75 -14.81 -8.19 -3.39
C LEU A 75 -15.73 -9.18 -2.67
N ASP A 76 -16.43 -10.05 -3.41
CA ASP A 76 -17.22 -11.09 -2.78
C ASP A 76 -16.34 -12.14 -2.08
N TYR A 77 -15.23 -12.52 -2.71
CA TYR A 77 -14.26 -13.47 -2.14
C TYR A 77 -13.61 -12.93 -0.86
N GLU A 78 -13.25 -11.64 -0.81
CA GLU A 78 -12.65 -11.01 0.38
C GLU A 78 -13.61 -10.98 1.60
N THR A 79 -14.91 -11.15 1.39
CA THR A 79 -15.87 -11.26 2.51
C THR A 79 -15.94 -12.65 3.13
N ASP A 80 -15.52 -13.70 2.40
CA ASP A 80 -15.50 -15.09 2.89
C ASP A 80 -14.49 -15.92 2.08
N LEU A 81 -13.22 -15.86 2.48
CA LEU A 81 -12.11 -16.60 1.85
C LEU A 81 -12.28 -18.12 1.94
N GLY A 82 -13.13 -18.61 2.83
CA GLY A 82 -13.49 -20.03 2.96
C GLY A 82 -14.74 -20.42 2.17
N GLY A 83 -15.43 -19.45 1.58
CA GLY A 83 -16.67 -19.64 0.85
C GLY A 83 -16.47 -20.35 -0.48
N LYS A 84 -17.19 -21.47 -0.69
CA LYS A 84 -17.05 -22.26 -1.92
C LYS A 84 -17.52 -21.51 -3.15
N GLU A 85 -18.64 -20.81 -3.07
CA GLU A 85 -19.22 -20.07 -4.20
C GLU A 85 -18.34 -18.90 -4.60
N GLN A 86 -17.77 -18.19 -3.61
CA GLN A 86 -16.84 -17.08 -3.79
C GLN A 86 -15.54 -17.56 -4.48
N PHE A 87 -14.98 -18.65 -4.00
CA PHE A 87 -13.79 -19.26 -4.59
C PHE A 87 -14.05 -19.73 -6.03
N GLU A 88 -15.16 -20.42 -6.29
CA GLU A 88 -15.53 -20.88 -7.64
C GLU A 88 -15.68 -19.69 -8.61
N ARG A 89 -16.23 -18.56 -8.16
CA ARG A 89 -16.36 -17.33 -8.96
C ARG A 89 -15.00 -16.72 -9.31
N MET A 90 -14.08 -16.67 -8.34
CA MET A 90 -12.70 -16.22 -8.61
C MET A 90 -12.00 -17.09 -9.65
N VAL A 91 -12.07 -18.41 -9.50
CA VAL A 91 -11.47 -19.37 -10.44
C VAL A 91 -12.09 -19.25 -11.82
N ASP A 92 -13.41 -19.08 -11.93
CA ASP A 92 -14.11 -18.90 -13.22
C ASP A 92 -13.69 -17.59 -13.91
N PHE A 93 -13.54 -16.52 -13.14
CA PHE A 93 -12.99 -15.26 -13.62
C PHE A 93 -11.56 -15.44 -14.16
N GLU A 94 -10.64 -15.98 -13.38
CA GLU A 94 -9.25 -16.17 -13.77
C GLU A 94 -9.11 -17.03 -15.02
N ASN A 95 -9.85 -18.15 -15.10
CA ASN A 95 -9.85 -19.05 -16.26
C ASN A 95 -10.40 -18.36 -17.51
N THR A 96 -11.34 -17.44 -17.36
CA THR A 96 -11.91 -16.70 -18.49
C THR A 96 -10.98 -15.59 -18.97
N ILE A 97 -10.34 -14.87 -18.04
CA ILE A 97 -9.57 -13.66 -18.38
C ILE A 97 -8.14 -13.97 -18.84
N ALA A 98 -7.50 -15.02 -18.34
CA ALA A 98 -6.14 -15.36 -18.78
C ALA A 98 -6.02 -15.57 -20.31
N PRO A 99 -6.91 -16.31 -21.00
CA PRO A 99 -6.93 -16.39 -22.46
C PRO A 99 -7.23 -15.04 -23.15
N VAL A 100 -8.04 -14.18 -22.54
CA VAL A 100 -8.34 -12.82 -23.05
C VAL A 100 -7.09 -11.98 -23.11
N TYR A 101 -6.33 -11.90 -22.01
CA TYR A 101 -5.06 -11.16 -21.99
C TYR A 101 -4.04 -11.72 -22.98
N ALA A 102 -3.96 -13.05 -23.11
CA ALA A 102 -3.10 -13.68 -24.10
C ALA A 102 -3.45 -13.25 -25.53
N LYS A 103 -4.75 -13.18 -25.87
CA LYS A 103 -5.21 -12.67 -27.17
C LYS A 103 -4.91 -11.19 -27.37
N LEU A 104 -5.12 -10.35 -26.35
CA LEU A 104 -4.91 -8.90 -26.41
C LEU A 104 -3.43 -8.48 -26.46
N SER A 105 -2.49 -9.37 -26.16
CA SER A 105 -1.04 -9.07 -26.13
C SER A 105 -0.48 -8.53 -27.46
N PHE A 106 -1.14 -8.80 -28.60
CA PHE A 106 -0.72 -8.25 -29.89
C PHE A 106 -0.79 -6.71 -29.92
N VAL A 107 -1.71 -6.09 -29.16
CA VAL A 107 -1.94 -4.65 -29.19
C VAL A 107 -0.67 -3.89 -28.84
N GLU A 108 -0.07 -4.17 -27.68
CA GLU A 108 1.18 -3.52 -27.28
C GLU A 108 2.35 -3.89 -28.19
N THR A 109 2.50 -5.18 -28.53
CA THR A 109 3.61 -5.67 -29.37
C THR A 109 3.59 -5.04 -30.76
N GLU A 110 2.43 -4.95 -31.42
CA GLU A 110 2.34 -4.36 -32.74
C GLU A 110 2.48 -2.83 -32.72
N ILE A 111 1.93 -2.15 -31.71
CA ILE A 111 2.16 -0.70 -31.53
C ILE A 111 3.67 -0.44 -31.40
N LEU A 112 4.38 -1.18 -30.56
CA LEU A 112 5.83 -1.02 -30.33
C LEU A 112 6.69 -1.42 -31.52
N ALA A 113 6.20 -2.26 -32.43
CA ALA A 113 6.88 -2.62 -33.68
C ALA A 113 6.95 -1.44 -34.67
N ASN A 114 6.11 -0.43 -34.51
CA ASN A 114 6.07 0.73 -35.39
C ASN A 114 7.28 1.67 -35.18
N ASP A 115 7.55 2.48 -36.23
CA ASP A 115 8.42 3.66 -36.10
C ASP A 115 7.86 4.61 -35.03
N LYS A 116 8.73 5.14 -34.18
CA LYS A 116 8.36 6.08 -33.10
C LYS A 116 7.47 7.24 -33.57
N ARG A 117 7.72 7.75 -34.79
CA ARG A 117 6.95 8.84 -35.39
C ARG A 117 5.48 8.50 -35.62
N ILE A 118 5.14 7.22 -35.86
CA ILE A 118 3.74 6.77 -36.02
C ILE A 118 3.04 6.81 -34.66
N ILE A 119 3.70 6.35 -33.60
CA ILE A 119 3.17 6.36 -32.23
C ILE A 119 3.03 7.82 -31.74
N GLU A 120 4.03 8.67 -31.94
CA GLU A 120 3.98 10.09 -31.60
C GLU A 120 2.83 10.81 -32.35
N LYS A 121 2.56 10.42 -33.61
CA LYS A 121 1.42 10.94 -34.35
C LYS A 121 0.10 10.44 -33.74
N ALA A 122 -0.01 9.18 -33.35
CA ALA A 122 -1.20 8.66 -32.65
C ALA A 122 -1.48 9.44 -31.36
N MET A 123 -0.45 9.74 -30.56
CA MET A 123 -0.55 10.56 -29.35
C MET A 123 -1.02 12.00 -29.62
N LYS A 124 -0.61 12.57 -30.75
CA LYS A 124 -1.00 13.93 -31.14
C LYS A 124 -2.44 13.99 -31.65
N GLU A 125 -2.86 13.00 -32.42
CA GLU A 125 -4.21 12.97 -33.03
C GLU A 125 -5.29 12.57 -32.00
N ASN A 126 -4.95 11.79 -30.99
CA ASN A 126 -5.83 11.48 -29.87
C ASN A 126 -5.11 11.65 -28.52
N SER A 127 -5.39 12.77 -27.86
CA SER A 127 -4.78 13.13 -26.57
C SER A 127 -5.22 12.21 -25.43
N GLU A 128 -6.35 11.54 -25.52
CA GLU A 128 -6.83 10.60 -24.50
C GLU A 128 -6.01 9.32 -24.44
N ASN A 129 -5.38 8.93 -25.55
CA ASN A 129 -4.51 7.75 -25.65
C ASN A 129 -3.05 8.11 -25.39
N ARG A 130 -2.71 9.41 -25.27
CA ARG A 130 -1.33 9.87 -25.15
C ARG A 130 -0.58 9.18 -24.02
N ARG A 131 -1.12 9.18 -22.82
CA ARG A 131 -0.44 8.68 -21.65
C ARG A 131 -0.15 7.18 -21.74
N PHE A 132 -1.10 6.40 -22.21
CA PHE A 132 -0.93 4.97 -22.48
C PHE A 132 0.22 4.73 -23.48
N LEU A 133 0.24 5.46 -24.58
CA LEU A 133 1.27 5.36 -25.63
C LEU A 133 2.64 5.86 -25.14
N GLU A 134 2.71 6.88 -24.27
CA GLU A 134 3.95 7.34 -23.62
C GLU A 134 4.54 6.22 -22.76
N LYS A 135 3.75 5.62 -21.87
CA LYS A 135 4.17 4.46 -21.04
C LYS A 135 4.67 3.28 -21.90
N LEU A 136 4.05 3.03 -23.04
CA LEU A 136 4.53 2.00 -23.97
C LEU A 136 5.88 2.38 -24.58
N LEU A 137 6.05 3.61 -25.04
CA LEU A 137 7.31 4.08 -25.62
C LEU A 137 8.46 4.05 -24.62
N ASP A 138 8.21 4.39 -23.36
CA ASP A 138 9.23 4.36 -22.30
C ASP A 138 9.76 2.93 -22.07
N ARG A 139 8.95 1.91 -22.35
CA ARG A 139 9.32 0.48 -22.24
C ARG A 139 9.85 -0.13 -23.53
N LYS A 140 9.85 0.62 -24.65
CA LYS A 140 10.16 0.06 -25.99
C LYS A 140 11.52 -0.65 -26.05
N ASP A 141 12.58 -0.03 -25.52
CA ASP A 141 13.94 -0.57 -25.57
C ASP A 141 14.14 -1.80 -24.66
N HIS A 142 13.19 -2.02 -23.74
CA HIS A 142 13.13 -3.11 -22.77
C HIS A 142 12.10 -4.17 -23.11
N THR A 143 11.37 -4.00 -24.21
CA THR A 143 10.42 -4.99 -24.73
C THR A 143 11.15 -6.04 -25.55
N LEU A 144 10.85 -7.31 -25.33
CA LEU A 144 11.49 -8.43 -25.96
C LEU A 144 10.73 -8.90 -27.21
N SER A 145 11.27 -9.88 -27.95
CA SER A 145 10.53 -10.44 -29.07
C SER A 145 9.29 -11.18 -28.61
N LYS A 146 8.27 -11.31 -29.48
CA LYS A 146 6.99 -11.98 -29.18
C LYS A 146 7.20 -13.38 -28.60
N GLU A 147 8.17 -14.13 -29.12
CA GLU A 147 8.47 -15.49 -28.69
C GLU A 147 9.03 -15.52 -27.26
N VAL A 148 9.90 -14.55 -26.93
CA VAL A 148 10.48 -14.44 -25.59
C VAL A 148 9.43 -13.98 -24.59
N GLU A 149 8.61 -12.96 -24.89
CA GLU A 149 7.53 -12.51 -24.01
C GLU A 149 6.51 -13.64 -23.75
N SER A 150 6.13 -14.41 -24.80
CA SER A 150 5.27 -15.58 -24.67
C SER A 150 5.89 -16.66 -23.76
N THR A 151 7.20 -16.89 -23.88
CA THR A 151 7.91 -17.86 -23.03
C THR A 151 7.94 -17.39 -21.57
N LEU A 152 8.25 -16.12 -21.31
CA LEU A 152 8.25 -15.54 -19.97
C LEU A 152 6.84 -15.58 -19.34
N SER A 153 5.82 -15.27 -20.13
CA SER A 153 4.42 -15.38 -19.71
C SER A 153 4.05 -16.82 -19.31
N ALA A 154 4.46 -17.82 -20.10
CA ALA A 154 4.23 -19.22 -19.76
C ALA A 154 4.94 -19.69 -18.47
N LEU A 155 6.05 -19.03 -18.11
CA LEU A 155 6.82 -19.31 -16.89
C LEU A 155 6.36 -18.48 -15.67
N SER A 156 5.42 -17.54 -15.82
CA SER A 156 5.01 -16.61 -14.77
C SER A 156 4.61 -17.29 -13.46
N GLY A 157 3.84 -18.38 -13.54
CA GLY A 157 3.46 -19.16 -12.35
C GLY A 157 4.63 -19.80 -11.61
N SER A 158 5.76 -20.07 -12.32
CA SER A 158 6.98 -20.55 -11.67
C SER A 158 7.74 -19.41 -10.98
N PHE A 159 7.62 -18.20 -11.51
CA PHE A 159 8.24 -17.00 -10.91
C PHE A 159 7.59 -16.60 -9.58
N GLU A 160 6.32 -16.94 -9.37
CA GLU A 160 5.61 -16.74 -8.09
C GLU A 160 6.00 -17.76 -7.00
N THR A 161 6.76 -18.80 -7.34
CA THR A 161 7.10 -19.87 -6.39
C THR A 161 7.86 -19.36 -5.15
N PRO A 162 8.85 -18.45 -5.22
CA PRO A 162 9.52 -17.93 -4.04
C PRO A 162 8.57 -17.27 -3.04
N TYR A 163 7.65 -16.44 -3.53
CA TYR A 163 6.63 -15.81 -2.69
C TYR A 163 5.66 -16.82 -2.09
N ARG A 164 5.23 -17.80 -2.87
CA ARG A 164 4.35 -18.88 -2.38
C ARG A 164 5.00 -19.73 -1.29
N VAL A 165 6.29 -20.07 -1.43
CA VAL A 165 7.07 -20.77 -0.39
C VAL A 165 7.13 -19.92 0.89
N TYR A 166 7.42 -18.64 0.75
CA TYR A 166 7.41 -17.69 1.87
C TYR A 166 6.05 -17.68 2.59
N GLN A 167 4.96 -17.47 1.85
CA GLN A 167 3.60 -17.38 2.43
C GLN A 167 3.16 -18.69 3.10
N GLN A 168 3.38 -19.83 2.46
CA GLN A 168 3.03 -21.12 3.05
C GLN A 168 3.84 -21.42 4.31
N SER A 169 5.15 -21.18 4.28
CA SER A 169 6.00 -21.36 5.46
C SER A 169 5.57 -20.44 6.60
N LYS A 170 5.29 -19.17 6.31
CA LYS A 170 4.84 -18.17 7.29
C LYS A 170 3.51 -18.52 7.93
N MET A 171 2.52 -18.93 7.13
CA MET A 171 1.13 -19.07 7.58
C MET A 171 0.74 -20.50 7.98
N GLN A 172 1.49 -21.53 7.53
CA GLN A 172 1.12 -22.92 7.73
C GLN A 172 2.15 -23.70 8.56
N ASP A 173 3.47 -23.44 8.37
CA ASP A 173 4.50 -24.27 9.01
C ASP A 173 4.95 -23.72 10.36
N LEU A 174 4.85 -22.38 10.58
CA LEU A 174 5.28 -21.76 11.83
C LEU A 174 4.36 -22.16 12.99
N SER A 175 4.93 -22.84 13.97
CA SER A 175 4.25 -23.21 15.21
C SER A 175 4.97 -22.58 16.40
N PHE A 176 4.25 -21.75 17.14
CA PHE A 176 4.79 -20.94 18.22
C PHE A 176 4.54 -21.58 19.60
N GLU A 177 5.45 -21.33 20.53
CA GLU A 177 5.27 -21.68 21.93
C GLU A 177 4.27 -20.69 22.58
N ASP A 178 3.42 -21.17 23.50
CA ASP A 178 2.54 -20.31 24.27
C ASP A 178 3.34 -19.26 25.08
N VAL A 179 2.81 -18.06 25.17
CA VAL A 179 3.34 -17.03 26.08
C VAL A 179 2.84 -17.35 27.49
N GLU A 180 3.74 -17.38 28.47
CA GLU A 180 3.40 -17.67 29.86
C GLU A 180 3.84 -16.53 30.78
N VAL A 181 2.86 -15.91 31.45
CA VAL A 181 3.10 -14.87 32.45
C VAL A 181 2.24 -15.17 33.68
N ASN A 182 2.85 -15.15 34.87
CA ASN A 182 2.19 -15.45 36.14
C ASN A 182 1.43 -16.80 36.16
N GLY A 183 1.92 -17.81 35.44
CA GLY A 183 1.33 -19.14 35.35
C GLY A 183 0.15 -19.26 34.41
N VAL A 184 -0.20 -18.18 33.70
CA VAL A 184 -1.25 -18.16 32.65
C VAL A 184 -0.58 -18.37 31.28
N LYS A 185 -1.01 -19.42 30.57
CA LYS A 185 -0.57 -19.72 29.22
C LYS A 185 -1.52 -19.12 28.19
N THR A 186 -0.98 -18.34 27.27
CA THR A 186 -1.72 -17.70 26.19
C THR A 186 -1.19 -18.22 24.85
N PRO A 187 -2.04 -18.88 24.03
CA PRO A 187 -1.64 -19.36 22.71
C PRO A 187 -1.19 -18.23 21.80
N MET A 188 -0.10 -18.46 21.06
CA MET A 188 0.44 -17.50 20.12
C MET A 188 0.36 -18.04 18.69
N THR A 189 -0.17 -17.23 17.78
CA THR A 189 -0.08 -17.40 16.34
C THR A 189 0.66 -16.21 15.74
N TYR A 190 1.01 -16.28 14.46
CA TYR A 190 1.65 -15.17 13.78
C TYR A 190 0.81 -13.87 13.87
N ASN A 191 -0.47 -13.97 13.50
CA ASN A 191 -1.39 -12.82 13.50
C ASN A 191 -1.67 -12.29 14.91
N VAL A 192 -1.78 -13.17 15.91
CA VAL A 192 -1.98 -12.77 17.31
C VAL A 192 -0.76 -12.02 17.84
N PHE A 193 0.45 -12.44 17.47
CA PHE A 193 1.66 -11.72 17.84
C PHE A 193 1.65 -10.30 17.24
N GLU A 194 1.44 -10.17 15.93
CA GLU A 194 1.48 -8.87 15.26
C GLU A 194 0.32 -7.93 15.67
N GLY A 195 -0.88 -8.47 15.82
CA GLY A 195 -2.09 -7.69 16.10
C GLY A 195 -2.28 -7.32 17.57
N SER A 196 -1.68 -8.09 18.51
CA SER A 196 -1.96 -7.92 19.93
C SER A 196 -0.73 -7.98 20.82
N PHE A 197 0.12 -9.02 20.71
CA PHE A 197 1.19 -9.25 21.69
C PHE A 197 2.33 -8.24 21.56
N GLU A 198 2.62 -7.81 20.34
CA GLU A 198 3.68 -6.83 20.04
C GLU A 198 3.36 -5.42 20.58
N VAL A 199 2.09 -5.13 20.82
CA VAL A 199 1.60 -3.83 21.35
C VAL A 199 1.10 -3.93 22.80
N ASP A 200 1.20 -5.10 23.44
CA ASP A 200 0.70 -5.30 24.80
C ASP A 200 1.40 -4.35 25.80
N SER A 201 0.64 -3.75 26.70
CA SER A 201 1.15 -2.84 27.72
C SER A 201 1.99 -3.55 28.79
N ASN A 202 1.77 -4.85 29.03
CA ASN A 202 2.56 -5.64 29.95
C ASN A 202 3.95 -5.94 29.37
N THR A 203 4.95 -5.29 29.90
CA THR A 203 6.35 -5.39 29.42
C THR A 203 6.92 -6.81 29.48
N GLU A 204 6.63 -7.56 30.55
CA GLU A 204 7.11 -8.93 30.70
C GLU A 204 6.48 -9.85 29.64
N PHE A 205 5.15 -9.76 29.47
CA PHE A 205 4.41 -10.50 28.47
C PHE A 205 4.92 -10.18 27.04
N ARG A 206 5.01 -8.91 26.69
CA ARG A 206 5.45 -8.46 25.36
C ARG A 206 6.86 -8.93 25.03
N ARG A 207 7.81 -8.81 25.98
CA ARG A 207 9.20 -9.24 25.79
C ARG A 207 9.34 -10.77 25.71
N ASP A 208 8.55 -11.55 26.46
CA ASP A 208 8.52 -13.02 26.35
C ASP A 208 7.90 -13.46 25.02
N ALA A 209 6.80 -12.84 24.61
CA ALA A 209 6.18 -13.07 23.30
C ALA A 209 7.18 -12.83 22.16
N PHE A 210 7.90 -11.71 22.19
CA PHE A 210 8.92 -11.37 21.22
C PHE A 210 10.01 -12.43 21.15
N LYS A 211 10.57 -12.82 22.28
CA LYS A 211 11.63 -13.84 22.36
C LYS A 211 11.17 -15.17 21.76
N LYS A 212 9.97 -15.64 22.10
CA LYS A 212 9.41 -16.91 21.60
C LYS A 212 9.10 -16.86 20.12
N PHE A 213 8.57 -15.71 19.66
CA PHE A 213 8.29 -15.50 18.26
C PHE A 213 9.55 -15.61 17.40
N TYR A 214 10.60 -14.86 17.72
CA TYR A 214 11.85 -14.88 16.95
C TYR A 214 12.66 -16.17 17.11
N LYS A 215 12.55 -16.87 18.25
CA LYS A 215 13.07 -18.22 18.42
C LYS A 215 12.43 -19.21 17.42
N THR A 216 11.16 -19.04 17.12
CA THR A 216 10.48 -19.86 16.11
C THR A 216 10.94 -19.49 14.70
N LEU A 217 11.01 -18.19 14.36
CA LEU A 217 11.53 -17.75 13.07
C LEU A 217 12.93 -18.29 12.78
N ALA A 218 13.82 -18.31 13.78
CA ALA A 218 15.19 -18.83 13.63
C ALA A 218 15.27 -20.27 13.09
N LYS A 219 14.23 -21.10 13.31
CA LYS A 219 14.19 -22.47 12.78
C LYS A 219 14.00 -22.54 11.26
N TYR A 220 13.50 -21.46 10.65
CA TYR A 220 13.11 -21.38 9.24
C TYR A 220 13.95 -20.39 8.45
N GLU A 221 14.97 -19.75 9.07
CA GLU A 221 15.74 -18.68 8.44
C GLU A 221 16.37 -19.08 7.09
N ASN A 222 16.86 -20.32 6.96
CA ASN A 222 17.44 -20.80 5.70
C ASN A 222 16.37 -20.98 4.60
N THR A 223 15.15 -21.40 4.95
CA THR A 223 14.04 -21.51 3.99
C THR A 223 13.64 -20.15 3.47
N PHE A 224 13.46 -19.19 4.38
CA PHE A 224 13.10 -17.81 4.02
C PHE A 224 14.22 -17.13 3.23
N ALA A 225 15.49 -17.32 3.63
CA ALA A 225 16.63 -16.79 2.91
C ALA A 225 16.72 -17.36 1.49
N SER A 226 16.50 -18.67 1.32
CA SER A 226 16.51 -19.30 0.00
C SER A 226 15.38 -18.79 -0.89
N ALA A 227 14.17 -18.62 -0.33
CA ALA A 227 13.03 -18.06 -1.06
C ALA A 227 13.31 -16.60 -1.48
N TYR A 228 13.75 -15.76 -0.56
CA TYR A 228 14.07 -14.36 -0.86
C TYR A 228 15.24 -14.23 -1.85
N TYR A 229 16.31 -15.01 -1.67
CA TYR A 229 17.43 -15.03 -2.61
C TYR A 229 16.97 -15.42 -4.03
N SER A 230 16.09 -16.42 -4.14
CA SER A 230 15.53 -16.82 -5.45
C SER A 230 14.78 -15.67 -6.11
N ASN A 231 14.00 -14.91 -5.34
CA ASN A 231 13.27 -13.74 -5.84
C ASN A 231 14.21 -12.65 -6.35
N VAL A 232 15.19 -12.23 -5.55
CA VAL A 232 16.12 -11.15 -5.95
C VAL A 232 17.03 -11.57 -7.12
N GLN A 233 17.36 -12.86 -7.26
CA GLN A 233 18.07 -13.40 -8.43
C GLN A 233 17.20 -13.35 -9.68
N GLN A 234 15.91 -13.64 -9.55
CA GLN A 234 14.94 -13.51 -10.63
C GLN A 234 14.86 -12.06 -11.13
N ASP A 235 14.74 -11.09 -10.22
CA ASP A 235 14.73 -9.66 -10.57
C ASP A 235 16.01 -9.25 -11.31
N LYS A 236 17.17 -9.75 -10.84
CA LYS A 236 18.44 -9.50 -11.52
C LYS A 236 18.53 -10.16 -12.91
N ALA A 237 18.00 -11.37 -13.04
CA ALA A 237 17.94 -12.05 -14.33
C ALA A 237 17.02 -11.29 -15.31
N MET A 238 15.84 -10.86 -14.84
CA MET A 238 14.89 -10.09 -15.64
C MET A 238 15.44 -8.73 -16.04
N SER A 239 16.14 -8.01 -15.15
CA SER A 239 16.79 -6.74 -15.51
C SER A 239 17.76 -6.90 -16.66
N LYS A 240 18.58 -7.97 -16.65
CA LYS A 240 19.53 -8.28 -17.74
C LYS A 240 18.84 -8.67 -19.04
N VAL A 241 17.84 -9.57 -18.96
CA VAL A 241 17.07 -10.03 -20.13
C VAL A 241 16.39 -8.84 -20.80
N ARG A 242 15.81 -7.93 -20.02
CA ARG A 242 15.14 -6.71 -20.48
C ARG A 242 16.09 -5.55 -20.77
N LYS A 243 17.41 -5.75 -20.66
CA LYS A 243 18.47 -4.77 -21.00
C LYS A 243 18.44 -3.49 -20.17
N TYR A 244 18.08 -3.59 -18.89
CA TYR A 244 18.27 -2.49 -17.95
C TYR A 244 19.73 -2.45 -17.46
N ASP A 245 20.23 -1.27 -17.16
CA ASP A 245 21.60 -1.06 -16.68
C ASP A 245 21.82 -1.67 -15.30
N SER A 246 20.80 -1.62 -14.43
CA SER A 246 20.81 -2.18 -13.08
C SER A 246 19.48 -2.85 -12.74
N VAL A 247 19.47 -3.66 -11.66
CA VAL A 247 18.23 -4.19 -11.10
C VAL A 247 17.35 -3.07 -10.55
N PHE A 248 17.95 -1.99 -10.07
CA PHE A 248 17.20 -0.83 -9.56
C PHE A 248 16.45 -0.11 -10.69
N ASP A 249 17.10 0.14 -11.83
CA ASP A 249 16.46 0.77 -12.98
C ASP A 249 15.28 -0.07 -13.48
N TYR A 250 15.42 -1.39 -13.48
CA TYR A 250 14.34 -2.31 -13.82
C TYR A 250 13.14 -2.17 -12.87
N LEU A 251 13.39 -2.25 -11.56
CA LEU A 251 12.31 -2.23 -10.55
C LEU A 251 11.65 -0.85 -10.40
N LEU A 252 12.42 0.24 -10.56
CA LEU A 252 11.91 1.61 -10.45
C LEU A 252 11.20 2.10 -11.73
N SER A 253 11.46 1.48 -12.88
CA SER A 253 10.89 1.91 -14.17
C SER A 253 9.36 1.90 -14.17
N SER A 254 8.75 0.85 -13.62
CA SER A 254 7.28 0.74 -13.52
C SER A 254 6.65 1.77 -12.59
N GLN A 255 7.42 2.30 -11.66
CA GLN A 255 7.01 3.34 -10.72
C GLN A 255 7.27 4.75 -11.25
N GLU A 256 7.97 4.88 -12.37
CA GLU A 256 8.38 6.15 -12.99
C GLU A 256 9.23 7.03 -12.06
N VAL A 257 10.14 6.38 -11.32
CA VAL A 257 11.01 6.98 -10.30
C VAL A 257 12.47 6.78 -10.68
N THR A 258 13.29 7.80 -10.45
CA THR A 258 14.74 7.71 -10.70
C THR A 258 15.48 7.12 -9.50
N MET A 259 16.64 6.54 -9.75
CA MET A 259 17.56 6.05 -8.70
C MET A 259 17.95 7.15 -7.70
N ASP A 260 18.09 8.40 -8.16
CA ASP A 260 18.38 9.54 -7.30
C ASP A 260 17.24 9.85 -6.33
N MET A 261 15.99 9.76 -6.77
CA MET A 261 14.82 9.94 -5.91
C MET A 261 14.75 8.83 -4.85
N TYR A 262 14.96 7.58 -5.27
CA TYR A 262 14.97 6.42 -4.37
C TYR A 262 16.09 6.51 -3.31
N ASN A 263 17.32 6.79 -3.73
CA ASN A 263 18.46 6.93 -2.82
C ASN A 263 18.26 8.09 -1.85
N ARG A 264 17.80 9.25 -2.32
CA ARG A 264 17.51 10.41 -1.47
C ARG A 264 16.48 10.07 -0.40
N GLN A 265 15.40 9.36 -0.74
CA GLN A 265 14.41 8.91 0.23
C GLN A 265 15.06 8.06 1.32
N CYS A 266 15.88 7.09 0.94
CA CYS A 266 16.56 6.21 1.89
C CYS A 266 17.60 6.96 2.76
N ASP A 267 18.43 7.80 2.17
CA ASP A 267 19.56 8.43 2.88
C ASP A 267 19.11 9.54 3.81
N VAL A 268 18.18 10.40 3.36
CA VAL A 268 17.67 11.50 4.17
C VAL A 268 16.89 10.99 5.38
N ILE A 269 16.04 9.98 5.23
CA ILE A 269 15.30 9.41 6.37
C ILE A 269 16.27 8.78 7.37
N MET A 270 17.24 7.98 6.91
CA MET A 270 18.23 7.35 7.77
C MET A 270 19.01 8.37 8.60
N GLU A 271 19.38 9.50 8.01
CA GLU A 271 20.19 10.52 8.68
C GLU A 271 19.37 11.47 9.55
N LYS A 272 18.24 11.96 9.04
CA LYS A 272 17.51 13.07 9.63
C LYS A 272 16.37 12.64 10.54
N LEU A 273 15.70 11.51 10.26
CA LEU A 273 14.58 11.03 11.08
C LEU A 273 15.07 10.27 12.33
N ALA A 274 16.15 9.51 12.23
CA ALA A 274 16.64 8.67 13.32
C ALA A 274 16.78 9.41 14.67
N PRO A 275 17.33 10.64 14.74
CA PRO A 275 17.40 11.39 16.00
C PRO A 275 16.03 11.66 16.64
N HIS A 276 14.99 11.94 15.85
CA HIS A 276 13.63 12.17 16.34
C HIS A 276 13.00 10.89 16.89
N ILE A 277 13.19 9.76 16.21
CA ILE A 277 12.68 8.48 16.69
C ILE A 277 13.42 8.00 17.94
N ARG A 278 14.72 8.26 18.06
CA ARG A 278 15.48 8.03 19.30
C ARG A 278 14.93 8.88 20.45
N LYS A 279 14.56 10.14 20.19
CA LYS A 279 13.88 10.98 21.17
C LYS A 279 12.53 10.40 21.58
N TYR A 280 11.74 9.91 20.64
CA TYR A 280 10.48 9.20 20.92
C TYR A 280 10.69 7.95 21.78
N ALA A 281 11.71 7.14 21.48
CA ALA A 281 12.08 5.98 22.29
C ALA A 281 12.41 6.34 23.74
N ARG A 282 13.16 7.43 23.97
CA ARG A 282 13.44 7.94 25.32
C ARG A 282 12.16 8.39 26.04
N LEU A 283 11.22 9.02 25.33
CA LEU A 283 9.93 9.42 25.88
C LEU A 283 9.10 8.20 26.29
N LEU A 284 8.98 7.19 25.41
CA LEU A 284 8.31 5.92 25.74
C LEU A 284 8.90 5.26 26.98
N LYS A 285 10.24 5.15 27.02
CA LYS A 285 10.96 4.59 28.19
C LYS A 285 10.59 5.32 29.47
N ARG A 286 10.60 6.66 29.47
CA ARG A 286 10.32 7.50 30.64
C ARG A 286 8.88 7.31 31.13
N VAL A 287 7.90 7.48 30.23
CA VAL A 287 6.48 7.45 30.60
C VAL A 287 6.08 6.08 31.12
N ASN A 288 6.57 5.03 30.49
CA ASN A 288 6.27 3.64 30.89
C ASN A 288 7.21 3.11 31.98
N LYS A 289 8.13 3.94 32.51
CA LYS A 289 9.07 3.60 33.60
C LYS A 289 9.87 2.32 33.33
N LEU A 290 10.29 2.12 32.07
CA LEU A 290 11.04 0.93 31.69
C LEU A 290 12.46 0.99 32.24
N ASP A 291 12.98 -0.16 32.66
CA ASP A 291 14.39 -0.34 33.06
C ASP A 291 15.35 -0.04 31.89
N LYS A 292 15.01 -0.54 30.74
CA LYS A 292 15.70 -0.32 29.46
C LYS A 292 14.69 -0.19 28.33
N MET A 293 15.09 0.42 27.22
CA MET A 293 14.30 0.47 26.00
C MET A 293 14.80 -0.59 25.03
N THR A 294 13.99 -1.58 24.73
CA THR A 294 14.32 -2.61 23.75
C THR A 294 13.50 -2.44 22.47
N PHE A 295 13.93 -3.04 21.36
CA PHE A 295 13.17 -2.98 20.12
C PHE A 295 11.74 -3.53 20.29
N SER A 296 11.55 -4.56 21.14
CA SER A 296 10.21 -5.09 21.45
C SER A 296 9.29 -4.10 22.16
N ASP A 297 9.83 -3.00 22.69
CA ASP A 297 9.06 -1.97 23.40
C ASP A 297 8.62 -0.80 22.48
N MET A 298 9.13 -0.74 21.24
CA MET A 298 8.92 0.41 20.36
C MET A 298 7.47 0.60 19.90
N LYS A 299 6.67 -0.47 19.89
CA LYS A 299 5.25 -0.43 19.48
C LYS A 299 4.26 -0.33 20.64
N MET A 300 4.74 -0.28 21.88
CA MET A 300 3.86 -0.14 23.03
C MET A 300 3.14 1.22 23.05
N PRO A 301 1.92 1.30 23.59
CA PRO A 301 1.21 2.58 23.71
C PRO A 301 1.90 3.52 24.69
N LEU A 302 1.87 4.82 24.40
CA LEU A 302 2.40 5.83 25.32
C LEU A 302 1.54 5.94 26.58
N ASP A 303 0.21 5.78 26.46
CA ASP A 303 -0.75 5.87 27.56
C ASP A 303 -1.79 4.74 27.42
N SER A 304 -1.49 3.57 28.00
CA SER A 304 -2.35 2.39 27.93
C SER A 304 -3.66 2.50 28.74
N GLU A 305 -3.72 3.47 29.65
CA GLU A 305 -4.92 3.68 30.48
C GLU A 305 -5.94 4.62 29.84
N PHE A 306 -5.53 5.38 28.82
CA PHE A 306 -6.43 6.29 28.11
C PHE A 306 -6.98 5.60 26.87
N GLN A 307 -8.27 5.30 26.91
CA GLN A 307 -9.01 4.74 25.78
C GLN A 307 -10.32 5.48 25.59
N LYS A 308 -10.69 5.70 24.33
CA LYS A 308 -11.98 6.28 23.96
C LYS A 308 -12.60 5.41 22.87
N VAL A 309 -13.84 5.05 23.08
CA VAL A 309 -14.61 4.21 22.14
C VAL A 309 -15.59 5.10 21.39
N TYR A 310 -15.70 4.87 20.10
CA TYR A 310 -16.56 5.61 19.18
C TYR A 310 -17.56 4.67 18.52
N SER A 311 -18.76 5.14 18.29
CA SER A 311 -19.74 4.49 17.42
C SER A 311 -19.46 4.81 15.94
N ILE A 312 -20.02 4.01 15.03
CA ILE A 312 -19.95 4.27 13.58
C ILE A 312 -20.57 5.63 13.24
N ASP A 313 -21.68 6.01 13.91
CA ASP A 313 -22.33 7.31 13.69
C ASP A 313 -21.46 8.49 14.15
N GLU A 314 -20.77 8.37 15.28
CA GLU A 314 -19.79 9.37 15.71
C GLU A 314 -18.63 9.46 14.70
N CYS A 315 -18.09 8.33 14.27
CA CYS A 315 -17.05 8.27 13.24
C CYS A 315 -17.51 8.97 11.94
N LYS A 316 -18.71 8.64 11.43
CA LYS A 316 -19.31 9.28 10.26
C LYS A 316 -19.31 10.80 10.39
N ASN A 317 -19.85 11.32 11.49
CA ASN A 317 -19.95 12.76 11.71
C ASN A 317 -18.56 13.41 11.76
N MET A 318 -17.61 12.80 12.47
CA MET A 318 -16.25 13.31 12.61
C MET A 318 -15.50 13.31 11.28
N VAL A 319 -15.60 12.25 10.47
CA VAL A 319 -14.95 12.15 9.15
C VAL A 319 -15.54 13.16 8.17
N ILE A 320 -16.88 13.30 8.12
CA ILE A 320 -17.54 14.27 7.25
C ILE A 320 -17.15 15.71 7.64
N ASP A 321 -17.16 16.03 8.93
CA ASP A 321 -16.80 17.37 9.42
C ASP A 321 -15.31 17.66 9.19
N GLY A 322 -14.43 16.74 9.57
CA GLY A 322 -12.96 16.90 9.45
C GLY A 322 -12.50 17.06 7.99
N LEU A 323 -13.06 16.28 7.08
CA LEU A 323 -12.70 16.31 5.66
C LEU A 323 -13.52 17.32 4.84
N SER A 324 -14.46 18.07 5.44
CA SER A 324 -15.27 19.08 4.75
C SER A 324 -14.45 20.20 4.10
N VAL A 325 -13.22 20.42 4.58
CA VAL A 325 -12.24 21.36 4.02
C VAL A 325 -11.92 21.06 2.55
N LEU A 326 -12.08 19.79 2.12
CA LEU A 326 -11.86 19.37 0.73
C LEU A 326 -12.97 19.80 -0.23
N GLY A 327 -14.06 20.38 0.28
CA GLY A 327 -15.13 20.99 -0.50
C GLY A 327 -16.43 20.20 -0.51
N ASN A 328 -17.50 20.83 -1.02
CA ASN A 328 -18.85 20.29 -0.94
C ASN A 328 -19.03 18.98 -1.73
N ASP A 329 -18.41 18.84 -2.89
CA ASP A 329 -18.52 17.63 -3.70
C ASP A 329 -17.85 16.45 -3.01
N TYR A 330 -16.70 16.69 -2.34
CA TYR A 330 -16.01 15.68 -1.55
C TYR A 330 -16.83 15.31 -0.31
N LYS A 331 -17.41 16.30 0.37
CA LYS A 331 -18.33 16.05 1.49
C LYS A 331 -19.53 15.19 1.06
N ALA A 332 -20.16 15.50 -0.07
CA ALA A 332 -21.28 14.72 -0.60
C ALA A 332 -20.85 13.28 -1.00
N TYR A 333 -19.60 13.08 -1.42
CA TYR A 333 -19.03 11.75 -1.63
C TYR A 333 -18.94 10.98 -0.30
N LEU A 334 -18.39 11.60 0.74
CA LEU A 334 -18.28 10.98 2.07
C LEU A 334 -19.66 10.60 2.64
N GLU A 335 -20.65 11.50 2.58
CA GLU A 335 -22.02 11.23 3.00
C GLU A 335 -22.57 9.97 2.30
N ARG A 336 -22.43 9.88 0.97
CA ARG A 336 -22.86 8.69 0.23
C ARG A 336 -22.11 7.42 0.63
N ALA A 337 -20.82 7.51 0.93
CA ALA A 337 -20.02 6.35 1.32
C ALA A 337 -20.55 5.70 2.62
N PHE A 338 -20.94 6.52 3.58
CA PHE A 338 -21.53 6.04 4.82
C PHE A 338 -23.00 5.60 4.66
N ASP A 339 -23.82 6.31 3.86
CA ASP A 339 -25.26 6.09 3.79
C ASP A 339 -25.67 4.98 2.82
N ASN A 340 -24.85 4.68 1.81
CA ASN A 340 -25.19 3.78 0.70
C ASN A 340 -24.42 2.45 0.73
N ARG A 341 -23.96 2.01 1.90
CA ARG A 341 -23.31 0.69 2.05
C ARG A 341 -22.06 0.51 1.18
N TYR A 342 -21.19 1.54 1.13
CA TYR A 342 -19.88 1.40 0.46
C TYR A 342 -18.83 0.73 1.37
N ILE A 343 -19.13 0.65 2.70
CA ILE A 343 -18.20 0.20 3.72
C ILE A 343 -18.68 -1.09 4.36
N ASP A 344 -17.79 -2.08 4.45
CA ASP A 344 -18.00 -3.35 5.16
C ASP A 344 -17.28 -3.32 6.51
N TYR A 345 -18.06 -3.20 7.60
CA TYR A 345 -17.54 -2.91 8.94
C TYR A 345 -17.28 -4.14 9.80
N VAL A 346 -18.12 -5.20 9.67
CA VAL A 346 -18.20 -6.23 10.70
C VAL A 346 -17.24 -7.37 10.40
N ASP A 347 -16.55 -7.83 11.44
CA ASP A 347 -15.81 -9.08 11.40
C ASP A 347 -16.73 -10.27 11.27
N ASN A 348 -16.41 -11.17 10.35
CA ASN A 348 -17.08 -12.45 10.20
C ASN A 348 -16.08 -13.57 9.87
N GLU A 349 -16.51 -14.78 10.09
CA GLU A 349 -15.74 -15.98 9.78
C GLU A 349 -15.37 -15.99 8.29
N GLY A 350 -14.09 -16.09 7.99
CA GLY A 350 -13.57 -16.09 6.62
C GLY A 350 -13.30 -14.72 5.99
N LYS A 351 -13.65 -13.60 6.63
CA LYS A 351 -13.35 -12.26 6.12
C LYS A 351 -11.85 -11.99 6.06
N ALA A 352 -11.41 -11.33 5.01
CA ALA A 352 -10.02 -10.88 4.87
C ALA A 352 -9.61 -9.95 6.01
N SER A 353 -8.35 -10.04 6.43
CA SER A 353 -7.79 -9.20 7.49
C SER A 353 -7.27 -7.87 6.92
N GLY A 354 -7.17 -6.85 7.78
CA GLY A 354 -6.70 -5.52 7.42
C GLY A 354 -7.81 -4.59 6.94
N ALA A 355 -7.43 -3.56 6.19
CA ALA A 355 -8.35 -2.64 5.54
C ALA A 355 -7.86 -2.36 4.12
N PHE A 356 -8.78 -2.12 3.21
CA PHE A 356 -8.47 -1.69 1.85
C PHE A 356 -9.65 -0.97 1.19
N CYS A 357 -9.34 -0.22 0.13
CA CYS A 357 -10.33 0.38 -0.76
C CYS A 357 -10.18 -0.17 -2.17
N ALA A 358 -11.23 -0.74 -2.74
CA ALA A 358 -11.34 -1.07 -4.15
C ALA A 358 -12.27 -0.08 -4.84
N SER A 359 -11.92 0.34 -6.05
CA SER A 359 -12.69 1.36 -6.79
C SER A 359 -12.93 0.91 -8.23
N PRO A 360 -14.01 0.18 -8.48
CA PRO A 360 -14.40 -0.21 -9.84
C PRO A 360 -14.66 1.02 -10.72
N TYR A 361 -14.29 0.93 -11.99
CA TYR A 361 -14.35 2.05 -12.92
C TYR A 361 -15.77 2.62 -13.10
N LYS A 362 -15.93 3.90 -12.76
CA LYS A 362 -17.22 4.65 -12.82
C LYS A 362 -18.33 4.07 -11.94
N VAL A 363 -17.99 3.22 -11.00
CA VAL A 363 -18.86 2.83 -9.89
C VAL A 363 -18.34 3.54 -8.63
N HIS A 364 -18.96 3.34 -7.49
CA HIS A 364 -18.47 3.87 -6.23
C HIS A 364 -17.36 2.99 -5.64
N PRO A 365 -16.51 3.52 -4.75
CA PRO A 365 -15.51 2.72 -4.05
C PRO A 365 -16.18 1.79 -3.03
N TYR A 366 -15.50 0.67 -2.76
CA TYR A 366 -15.82 -0.29 -1.72
C TYR A 366 -14.68 -0.32 -0.70
N VAL A 367 -15.02 -0.14 0.57
CA VAL A 367 -14.05 -0.16 1.67
C VAL A 367 -14.30 -1.37 2.54
N LEU A 368 -13.27 -2.17 2.81
CA LEU A 368 -13.31 -3.25 3.78
C LEU A 368 -12.46 -2.88 4.98
N LEU A 369 -12.98 -3.10 6.18
CA LEU A 369 -12.24 -3.03 7.44
C LEU A 369 -12.93 -3.89 8.50
N THR A 370 -12.25 -4.06 9.65
CA THR A 370 -12.86 -4.61 10.85
C THR A 370 -12.99 -3.52 11.90
N TRP A 371 -14.22 -3.08 12.16
CA TRP A 371 -14.52 -2.00 13.09
C TRP A 371 -14.45 -2.49 14.55
N SER A 372 -13.60 -1.87 15.35
CA SER A 372 -13.46 -2.12 16.78
C SER A 372 -13.87 -0.93 17.67
N GLY A 373 -14.10 0.24 17.05
CA GLY A 373 -14.57 1.46 17.73
C GLY A 373 -13.44 2.28 18.35
N ASN A 374 -12.20 2.00 18.03
CA ASN A 374 -11.07 2.79 18.53
C ASN A 374 -10.74 3.96 17.58
N MET A 375 -9.83 4.86 18.01
CA MET A 375 -9.46 6.02 17.21
C MET A 375 -8.73 5.62 15.92
N SER A 376 -7.96 4.53 15.93
CA SER A 376 -7.27 4.09 14.72
C SER A 376 -8.25 3.67 13.62
N ASP A 377 -9.43 3.16 13.95
CA ASP A 377 -10.46 2.85 12.95
C ASP A 377 -10.98 4.11 12.24
N ILE A 378 -11.08 5.24 12.98
CA ILE A 378 -11.48 6.53 12.38
C ILE A 378 -10.43 7.00 11.38
N LEU A 379 -9.14 6.89 11.74
CA LEU A 379 -8.04 7.24 10.84
C LEU A 379 -7.99 6.28 9.64
N THR A 380 -8.21 4.99 9.86
CA THR A 380 -8.27 3.97 8.80
C THR A 380 -9.42 4.26 7.83
N ILE A 381 -10.63 4.55 8.32
CA ILE A 381 -11.76 4.93 7.45
C ILE A 381 -11.42 6.20 6.66
N ALA A 382 -10.84 7.21 7.29
CA ALA A 382 -10.43 8.43 6.59
C ALA A 382 -9.38 8.14 5.50
N HIS A 383 -8.43 7.24 5.77
CA HIS A 383 -7.43 6.74 4.84
C HIS A 383 -8.07 6.04 3.64
N GLU A 384 -8.90 5.02 3.87
CA GLU A 384 -9.53 4.25 2.79
C GLU A 384 -10.49 5.12 1.95
N LEU A 385 -11.22 6.03 2.59
CA LEU A 385 -12.03 7.01 1.87
C LEU A 385 -11.18 8.04 1.11
N GLY A 386 -9.91 8.21 1.46
CA GLY A 386 -8.95 9.00 0.68
C GLY A 386 -8.61 8.33 -0.64
N HIS A 387 -8.33 7.04 -0.64
CA HIS A 387 -8.20 6.24 -1.86
C HIS A 387 -9.49 6.28 -2.68
N GLY A 388 -10.65 6.02 -2.06
CA GLY A 388 -11.94 6.05 -2.73
C GLY A 388 -12.26 7.40 -3.36
N GLY A 389 -11.96 8.50 -2.67
CA GLY A 389 -12.10 9.85 -3.21
C GLY A 389 -11.21 10.12 -4.42
N HIS A 390 -9.93 9.70 -4.34
CA HIS A 390 -8.99 9.78 -5.46
C HIS A 390 -9.49 9.02 -6.68
N PHE A 391 -9.76 7.73 -6.52
CA PHE A 391 -10.19 6.90 -7.64
C PHE A 391 -11.54 7.34 -8.21
N SER A 392 -12.50 7.74 -7.37
CA SER A 392 -13.78 8.26 -7.86
C SER A 392 -13.59 9.51 -8.74
N LEU A 393 -12.74 10.46 -8.32
CA LEU A 393 -12.44 11.65 -9.09
C LEU A 393 -11.64 11.33 -10.34
N CYS A 394 -10.68 10.42 -10.27
CA CYS A 394 -9.92 9.95 -11.41
C CYS A 394 -10.83 9.29 -12.46
N HIS A 395 -11.66 8.32 -12.07
CA HIS A 395 -12.53 7.56 -12.97
C HIS A 395 -13.62 8.43 -13.65
N GLN A 396 -14.02 9.53 -13.00
CA GLN A 396 -14.95 10.49 -13.62
C GLN A 396 -14.28 11.37 -14.67
N ASN A 397 -12.96 11.59 -14.60
CA ASN A 397 -12.22 12.53 -15.42
C ASN A 397 -11.25 11.86 -16.41
N GLN A 398 -10.90 10.59 -16.21
CA GLN A 398 -9.98 9.85 -17.06
C GLN A 398 -10.67 8.65 -17.72
N ASN A 399 -10.17 8.23 -18.88
CA ASN A 399 -10.57 6.96 -19.48
C ASN A 399 -9.84 5.80 -18.81
N ILE A 400 -10.34 4.57 -18.98
CA ILE A 400 -9.84 3.36 -18.33
C ILE A 400 -8.34 3.09 -18.55
N LEU A 401 -7.73 3.56 -19.64
CA LEU A 401 -6.30 3.39 -19.92
C LEU A 401 -5.41 4.32 -19.08
N ASN A 402 -5.99 5.33 -18.41
CA ASN A 402 -5.27 6.37 -17.69
C ASN A 402 -5.67 6.45 -16.20
N VAL A 403 -6.26 5.39 -15.64
CA VAL A 403 -6.68 5.40 -14.23
C VAL A 403 -5.58 4.97 -13.27
N ASP A 404 -4.68 4.11 -13.71
CA ASP A 404 -3.62 3.54 -12.87
C ASP A 404 -2.54 4.59 -12.55
N CYS A 405 -2.55 5.03 -11.30
CA CYS A 405 -1.54 5.92 -10.74
C CYS A 405 -0.28 5.13 -10.34
N SER A 406 0.89 5.79 -10.41
CA SER A 406 2.13 5.19 -9.90
C SER A 406 2.01 4.84 -8.40
N THR A 407 2.53 3.68 -8.02
CA THR A 407 2.60 3.24 -6.61
C THR A 407 3.37 4.22 -5.71
N TYR A 408 4.28 5.01 -6.28
CA TYR A 408 4.95 6.10 -5.56
C TYR A 408 3.98 7.17 -5.04
N PHE A 409 2.87 7.40 -5.75
CA PHE A 409 1.88 8.46 -5.44
C PHE A 409 0.62 7.92 -4.77
N VAL A 410 0.31 6.65 -4.92
CA VAL A 410 -1.00 6.06 -4.56
C VAL A 410 -1.41 6.32 -3.10
N GLU A 411 -0.44 6.38 -2.18
CA GLU A 411 -0.68 6.66 -0.75
C GLU A 411 -0.79 8.15 -0.39
N ALA A 412 -0.52 9.06 -1.33
CA ALA A 412 -0.61 10.48 -1.03
C ALA A 412 -2.07 10.95 -0.75
N PRO A 413 -3.09 10.51 -1.49
CA PRO A 413 -4.48 10.85 -1.19
C PRO A 413 -5.00 10.31 0.15
N SER A 414 -4.74 9.04 0.43
CA SER A 414 -5.16 8.37 1.66
C SER A 414 -4.55 9.03 2.89
N THR A 415 -3.23 9.25 2.86
CA THR A 415 -2.50 9.87 3.96
C THR A 415 -2.81 11.36 4.12
N THR A 416 -3.16 12.09 3.05
CA THR A 416 -3.67 13.46 3.16
C THR A 416 -4.97 13.51 3.97
N ASN A 417 -5.92 12.64 3.67
CA ASN A 417 -7.18 12.53 4.42
C ASN A 417 -6.93 12.16 5.89
N GLU A 418 -6.09 11.16 6.11
CA GLU A 418 -5.74 10.68 7.46
C GLU A 418 -5.14 11.82 8.31
N LEU A 419 -4.23 12.61 7.74
CA LEU A 419 -3.60 13.72 8.46
C LEU A 419 -4.54 14.91 8.67
N ILE A 420 -5.41 15.24 7.73
CA ILE A 420 -6.45 16.25 7.93
C ILE A 420 -7.37 15.81 9.08
N MET A 421 -7.77 14.54 9.09
CA MET A 421 -8.58 13.98 10.17
C MET A 421 -7.86 14.01 11.51
N ALA A 422 -6.58 13.67 11.54
CA ALA A 422 -5.74 13.75 12.74
C ALA A 422 -5.68 15.17 13.31
N HIS A 423 -5.51 16.19 12.45
CA HIS A 423 -5.56 17.59 12.87
C HIS A 423 -6.94 17.99 13.40
N TYR A 424 -8.01 17.57 12.75
CA TYR A 424 -9.37 17.80 13.26
C TYR A 424 -9.55 17.22 14.67
N LEU A 425 -9.05 16.01 14.91
CA LEU A 425 -9.07 15.39 16.26
C LEU A 425 -8.26 16.21 17.27
N LEU A 426 -7.07 16.67 16.89
CA LEU A 426 -6.21 17.50 17.75
C LEU A 426 -6.86 18.85 18.13
N GLU A 427 -7.56 19.49 17.21
CA GLU A 427 -8.27 20.75 17.44
C GLU A 427 -9.48 20.57 18.37
N ASN A 428 -10.11 19.40 18.33
CA ASN A 428 -11.27 19.05 19.13
C ASN A 428 -10.96 18.37 20.47
N ALA A 429 -9.69 18.10 20.76
CA ALA A 429 -9.24 17.51 22.02
C ALA A 429 -9.61 18.40 23.22
N LYS A 430 -10.16 17.81 24.28
CA LYS A 430 -10.70 18.54 25.44
C LYS A 430 -9.70 18.70 26.58
N THR A 431 -8.67 17.84 26.63
CA THR A 431 -7.66 17.81 27.68
C THR A 431 -6.27 17.63 27.09
N ASP A 432 -5.23 18.05 27.84
CA ASP A 432 -3.84 17.81 27.44
C ASP A 432 -3.51 16.31 27.32
N ARG A 433 -4.13 15.47 28.18
CA ARG A 433 -3.98 14.01 28.08
C ARG A 433 -4.56 13.45 26.79
N GLU A 434 -5.79 13.88 26.41
CA GLU A 434 -6.41 13.49 25.14
C GLU A 434 -5.58 13.96 23.95
N ARG A 435 -5.11 15.21 23.97
CA ARG A 435 -4.24 15.76 22.92
C ARG A 435 -2.94 14.96 22.78
N ARG A 436 -2.28 14.63 23.90
CA ARG A 436 -1.07 13.80 23.91
C ARG A 436 -1.34 12.40 23.36
N TRP A 437 -2.47 11.81 23.71
CA TRP A 437 -2.88 10.50 23.21
C TRP A 437 -3.08 10.53 21.68
N ILE A 438 -3.79 11.51 21.12
CA ILE A 438 -3.97 11.67 19.68
C ILE A 438 -2.60 11.81 18.98
N LEU A 439 -1.69 12.63 19.51
CA LEU A 439 -0.34 12.76 18.97
C LEU A 439 0.42 11.42 18.98
N SER A 440 0.26 10.62 20.03
CA SER A 440 0.91 9.32 20.11
C SER A 440 0.38 8.33 19.07
N GLU A 441 -0.92 8.36 18.77
CA GLU A 441 -1.50 7.55 17.71
C GLU A 441 -0.99 7.97 16.32
N ILE A 442 -0.94 9.28 16.04
CA ILE A 442 -0.37 9.79 14.79
C ILE A 442 1.10 9.32 14.62
N ILE A 443 1.90 9.41 15.68
CA ILE A 443 3.30 8.97 15.60
C ILE A 443 3.38 7.45 15.46
N SER A 444 2.69 6.68 16.30
CA SER A 444 2.85 5.22 16.35
C SER A 444 2.19 4.50 15.16
N LYS A 445 1.04 4.97 14.68
CA LYS A 445 0.27 4.31 13.63
C LYS A 445 0.60 4.85 12.23
N THR A 446 0.63 6.17 12.06
CA THR A 446 0.88 6.77 10.75
C THR A 446 2.38 6.88 10.46
N TYR A 447 3.14 7.66 11.24
CA TYR A 447 4.54 7.93 10.89
C TYR A 447 5.49 6.79 11.21
N TYR A 448 5.35 6.11 12.35
CA TYR A 448 6.23 4.98 12.68
C TYR A 448 6.05 3.83 11.68
N HIS A 449 4.81 3.54 11.29
CA HIS A 449 4.53 2.50 10.30
C HIS A 449 5.21 2.82 8.95
N ASN A 450 4.96 3.99 8.41
CA ASN A 450 5.41 4.36 7.06
C ASN A 450 6.89 4.82 7.00
N PHE A 451 7.35 5.59 7.99
CA PHE A 451 8.68 6.21 8.01
C PHE A 451 9.71 5.46 8.87
N VAL A 452 9.31 4.45 9.64
CA VAL A 452 10.25 3.62 10.40
C VAL A 452 10.15 2.16 9.94
N THR A 453 8.99 1.51 10.10
CA THR A 453 8.86 0.08 9.76
C THR A 453 9.17 -0.15 8.26
N HIS A 454 8.40 0.45 7.37
CA HIS A 454 8.60 0.26 5.94
C HIS A 454 9.87 0.94 5.40
N PHE A 455 10.32 2.01 6.04
CA PHE A 455 11.60 2.62 5.69
C PHE A 455 12.78 1.69 6.00
N LEU A 456 12.83 1.04 7.16
CA LEU A 456 13.90 0.09 7.51
C LEU A 456 13.92 -1.10 6.55
N GLU A 457 12.73 -1.57 6.12
CA GLU A 457 12.60 -2.57 5.07
C GLU A 457 13.21 -2.08 3.75
N ALA A 458 12.87 -0.87 3.32
CA ALA A 458 13.36 -0.30 2.07
C ALA A 458 14.88 -0.10 2.09
N TYR A 459 15.42 0.41 3.21
CA TYR A 459 16.86 0.59 3.36
C TYR A 459 17.61 -0.74 3.33
N TYR A 460 17.12 -1.72 4.10
CA TYR A 460 17.65 -3.09 4.09
C TYR A 460 17.62 -3.70 2.68
N GLN A 461 16.48 -3.63 2.00
CA GLN A 461 16.30 -4.18 0.65
C GLN A 461 17.26 -3.52 -0.34
N ARG A 462 17.52 -2.21 -0.23
CA ARG A 462 18.51 -1.50 -1.02
C ARG A 462 19.92 -2.11 -0.85
N GLU A 463 20.32 -2.40 0.38
CA GLU A 463 21.65 -2.97 0.64
C GLU A 463 21.74 -4.41 0.10
N VAL A 464 20.68 -5.20 0.20
CA VAL A 464 20.60 -6.54 -0.43
C VAL A 464 20.76 -6.43 -1.95
N TYR A 465 19.98 -5.58 -2.62
CA TYR A 465 20.06 -5.43 -4.07
C TYR A 465 21.40 -4.86 -4.56
N LYS A 466 22.10 -4.05 -3.77
CA LYS A 466 23.48 -3.62 -4.09
C LYS A 466 24.45 -4.80 -4.20
N ILE A 467 24.29 -5.82 -3.36
CA ILE A 467 25.10 -7.05 -3.43
C ILE A 467 24.73 -7.85 -4.68
N ILE A 468 23.43 -8.05 -4.90
CA ILE A 468 22.91 -8.81 -6.04
C ILE A 468 23.27 -8.15 -7.38
N ASP A 469 23.18 -6.84 -7.45
CA ASP A 469 23.49 -6.09 -8.67
C ASP A 469 24.95 -6.21 -9.07
N LYS A 470 25.86 -6.32 -8.11
CA LYS A 470 27.28 -6.58 -8.31
C LYS A 470 27.61 -8.07 -8.59
N GLY A 471 26.60 -8.94 -8.64
CA GLY A 471 26.78 -10.38 -8.87
C GLY A 471 27.13 -11.19 -7.62
N GLY A 472 26.94 -10.62 -6.43
CA GLY A 472 27.09 -11.33 -5.15
C GLY A 472 25.89 -12.23 -4.84
N ALA A 473 26.01 -12.99 -3.76
CA ALA A 473 24.96 -13.86 -3.21
C ALA A 473 24.68 -13.49 -1.76
N VAL A 474 23.49 -13.83 -1.28
CA VAL A 474 23.08 -13.63 0.09
C VAL A 474 22.52 -14.94 0.67
N ASP A 475 22.87 -15.23 1.91
CA ASP A 475 22.36 -16.32 2.72
C ASP A 475 21.71 -15.76 3.99
N ALA A 476 21.23 -16.62 4.87
CA ALA A 476 20.57 -16.21 6.10
C ALA A 476 21.48 -15.34 7.00
N GLU A 477 22.76 -15.68 7.12
CA GLU A 477 23.72 -14.93 7.94
C GLU A 477 23.96 -13.53 7.37
N THR A 478 24.16 -13.42 6.05
CA THR A 478 24.31 -12.15 5.35
C THR A 478 23.06 -11.28 5.52
N LEU A 479 21.87 -11.83 5.31
CA LEU A 479 20.60 -11.13 5.46
C LEU A 479 20.38 -10.64 6.89
N ASN A 480 20.64 -11.48 7.88
CA ASN A 480 20.56 -11.11 9.29
C ASN A 480 21.55 -9.97 9.63
N THR A 481 22.78 -10.05 9.12
CA THR A 481 23.81 -9.03 9.34
C THR A 481 23.38 -7.68 8.77
N ILE A 482 22.93 -7.63 7.51
CA ILE A 482 22.47 -6.39 6.85
C ILE A 482 21.31 -5.77 7.63
N PHE A 483 20.35 -6.59 8.09
CA PHE A 483 19.19 -6.07 8.84
C PHE A 483 19.62 -5.51 10.19
N LYS A 484 20.47 -6.22 10.92
CA LYS A 484 21.01 -5.78 12.20
C LYS A 484 21.77 -4.46 12.08
N GLU A 485 22.70 -4.35 11.11
CA GLU A 485 23.45 -3.10 10.85
C GLU A 485 22.53 -1.94 10.49
N THR A 486 21.44 -2.20 9.72
CA THR A 486 20.42 -1.20 9.42
C THR A 486 19.74 -0.69 10.68
N MET A 487 19.37 -1.59 11.58
CA MET A 487 18.72 -1.27 12.85
C MET A 487 19.68 -0.52 13.79
N GLU A 488 20.93 -0.98 13.93
CA GLU A 488 21.96 -0.32 14.74
C GLU A 488 22.21 1.10 14.29
N LYS A 489 22.30 1.31 12.97
CA LYS A 489 22.47 2.64 12.37
C LYS A 489 21.32 3.57 12.70
N PHE A 490 20.08 3.08 12.64
CA PHE A 490 18.88 3.88 12.85
C PHE A 490 18.63 4.18 14.33
N PHE A 491 18.63 3.15 15.18
CA PHE A 491 18.26 3.28 16.61
C PHE A 491 19.42 3.70 17.51
N GLY A 492 20.67 3.46 17.11
CA GLY A 492 21.86 3.76 17.90
C GLY A 492 21.82 3.11 19.28
N GLU A 493 22.30 3.82 20.31
CA GLU A 493 22.35 3.33 21.69
C GLU A 493 21.03 3.54 22.48
N ASP A 494 20.06 4.25 21.89
CA ASP A 494 18.80 4.58 22.56
C ASP A 494 17.81 3.39 22.64
N VAL A 495 17.98 2.39 21.77
CA VAL A 495 17.17 1.19 21.74
C VAL A 495 18.07 -0.05 21.71
N GLU A 496 17.95 -0.90 22.71
CA GLU A 496 18.67 -2.17 22.77
C GLU A 496 18.10 -3.16 21.74
N LEU A 497 18.95 -3.61 20.84
CA LEU A 497 18.61 -4.64 19.88
C LEU A 497 18.77 -6.01 20.54
N VAL A 498 17.66 -6.60 20.95
CA VAL A 498 17.63 -7.93 21.58
C VAL A 498 17.81 -9.03 20.53
N ASP A 499 18.28 -10.19 20.99
CA ASP A 499 18.47 -11.36 20.13
C ASP A 499 17.20 -11.72 19.36
N GLY A 500 17.34 -11.97 18.08
CA GLY A 500 16.24 -12.26 17.15
C GLY A 500 15.81 -11.08 16.27
N VAL A 501 16.09 -9.83 16.68
CA VAL A 501 15.68 -8.63 15.91
C VAL A 501 16.23 -8.65 14.48
N GLU A 502 17.40 -9.24 14.29
CA GLU A 502 18.06 -9.40 12.99
C GLU A 502 17.23 -10.21 11.97
N ARG A 503 16.25 -11.00 12.47
CA ARG A 503 15.34 -11.84 11.66
C ARG A 503 14.03 -11.13 11.28
N THR A 504 13.86 -9.85 11.63
CA THR A 504 12.64 -9.09 11.31
C THR A 504 12.35 -9.04 9.81
N TRP A 505 13.38 -9.11 8.96
CA TRP A 505 13.20 -9.20 7.51
C TRP A 505 12.33 -10.41 7.08
N MET A 506 12.27 -11.47 7.86
CA MET A 506 11.43 -12.65 7.55
C MET A 506 9.93 -12.39 7.67
N ARG A 507 9.53 -11.25 8.21
CA ARG A 507 8.12 -10.94 8.50
C ARG A 507 7.35 -10.37 7.32
N GLN A 508 8.02 -9.73 6.37
CA GLN A 508 7.38 -8.82 5.42
C GLN A 508 7.25 -9.42 4.01
N PRO A 509 6.03 -9.44 3.46
CA PRO A 509 5.79 -9.87 2.08
C PRO A 509 6.33 -8.88 1.04
N HIS A 510 6.51 -7.62 1.42
CA HIS A 510 6.92 -6.52 0.52
C HIS A 510 8.24 -6.78 -0.20
N TYR A 511 9.12 -7.61 0.38
CA TYR A 511 10.39 -7.98 -0.27
C TYR A 511 10.24 -8.75 -1.57
N TYR A 512 9.05 -9.31 -1.82
CA TYR A 512 8.71 -10.04 -3.04
C TYR A 512 7.95 -9.17 -4.06
N MET A 513 7.79 -7.87 -3.78
CA MET A 513 7.05 -6.90 -4.60
C MET A 513 7.98 -5.86 -5.26
N GLY A 514 9.22 -6.25 -5.56
CA GLY A 514 10.23 -5.31 -6.03
C GLY A 514 10.59 -4.27 -4.97
N LEU A 515 10.89 -3.05 -5.38
CA LEU A 515 11.19 -1.94 -4.47
C LEU A 515 9.87 -1.25 -4.06
N TYR A 516 9.07 -1.90 -3.21
CA TYR A 516 7.75 -1.38 -2.82
C TYR A 516 7.79 -0.59 -1.51
N SER A 517 8.49 -1.07 -0.47
CA SER A 517 8.39 -0.53 0.90
C SER A 517 8.70 0.96 1.04
N TYR A 518 9.55 1.56 0.19
CA TYR A 518 9.85 2.99 0.27
C TYR A 518 8.68 3.88 -0.19
N THR A 519 7.73 3.34 -0.97
CA THR A 519 6.60 4.08 -1.51
C THR A 519 5.66 4.58 -0.41
N TYR A 520 5.61 3.90 0.73
CA TYR A 520 4.86 4.33 1.91
C TYR A 520 5.36 5.69 2.44
N SER A 521 6.66 5.82 2.67
CA SER A 521 7.24 7.09 3.11
C SER A 521 7.18 8.16 2.02
N ALA A 522 7.25 7.78 0.75
CA ALA A 522 7.13 8.70 -0.37
C ALA A 522 5.72 9.31 -0.48
N GLY A 523 4.69 8.47 -0.45
CA GLY A 523 3.29 8.91 -0.46
C GLY A 523 2.94 9.77 0.75
N LEU A 524 3.34 9.35 1.96
CA LEU A 524 3.13 10.12 3.19
C LEU A 524 3.93 11.44 3.20
N THR A 525 5.08 11.53 2.53
CA THR A 525 5.78 12.82 2.33
C THR A 525 4.89 13.80 1.57
N ILE A 526 4.31 13.39 0.45
CA ILE A 526 3.41 14.22 -0.35
C ILE A 526 2.15 14.55 0.47
N GLY A 527 1.54 13.55 1.12
CA GLY A 527 0.34 13.70 1.94
C GLY A 527 0.55 14.70 3.09
N THR A 528 1.70 14.62 3.80
CA THR A 528 2.04 15.57 4.86
C THR A 528 2.15 17.00 4.33
N GLN A 529 2.90 17.21 3.24
CA GLN A 529 3.04 18.54 2.65
C GLN A 529 1.68 19.09 2.20
N MET A 530 0.85 18.25 1.58
CA MET A 530 -0.47 18.68 1.10
C MET A 530 -1.42 19.00 2.25
N CYS A 531 -1.47 18.18 3.29
CA CYS A 531 -2.23 18.45 4.51
C CYS A 531 -1.83 19.81 5.12
N LEU A 532 -0.54 20.03 5.35
CA LEU A 532 -0.03 21.30 5.92
C LEU A 532 -0.33 22.51 5.04
N ASN A 533 -0.27 22.36 3.71
CA ASN A 533 -0.63 23.41 2.77
C ASN A 533 -2.13 23.75 2.85
N ILE A 534 -3.02 22.74 2.90
CA ILE A 534 -4.46 22.93 3.03
C ILE A 534 -4.82 23.60 4.36
N LEU A 535 -4.23 23.16 5.47
CA LEU A 535 -4.48 23.74 6.80
C LEU A 535 -4.02 25.22 6.89
N LYS A 536 -2.96 25.56 6.18
CA LYS A 536 -2.47 26.93 6.11
C LYS A 536 -3.30 27.80 5.18
N ASP A 537 -3.79 27.26 4.09
CA ASP A 537 -4.56 27.97 3.05
C ASP A 537 -5.58 27.00 2.43
N ASN A 538 -6.85 27.12 2.85
CA ASN A 538 -7.94 26.26 2.40
C ASN A 538 -8.15 26.31 0.87
N SER A 539 -7.63 27.33 0.15
CA SER A 539 -7.71 27.37 -1.31
C SER A 539 -6.91 26.23 -1.97
N LYS A 540 -5.91 25.67 -1.27
CA LYS A 540 -5.11 24.52 -1.71
C LYS A 540 -5.91 23.22 -1.81
N ALA A 541 -7.04 23.12 -1.10
CA ALA A 541 -7.96 21.99 -1.24
C ALA A 541 -8.49 21.86 -2.69
N LYS A 542 -8.80 22.99 -3.35
CA LYS A 542 -9.25 22.96 -4.76
C LYS A 542 -8.14 22.49 -5.71
N GLN A 543 -6.90 22.92 -5.44
CA GLN A 543 -5.74 22.47 -6.21
C GLN A 543 -5.53 20.96 -6.03
N TRP A 544 -5.68 20.46 -4.79
CA TRP A 544 -5.60 19.04 -4.50
C TRP A 544 -6.65 18.21 -5.23
N ILE A 545 -7.90 18.67 -5.27
CA ILE A 545 -8.96 18.00 -6.04
C ILE A 545 -8.60 17.89 -7.53
N GLU A 546 -7.96 18.90 -8.13
CA GLU A 546 -7.49 18.80 -9.53
C GLU A 546 -6.36 17.76 -9.70
N VAL A 547 -5.50 17.58 -8.70
CA VAL A 547 -4.49 16.51 -8.68
C VAL A 547 -5.18 15.13 -8.66
N LEU A 548 -6.18 14.95 -7.79
CA LEU A 548 -6.93 13.69 -7.70
C LEU A 548 -7.66 13.34 -9.01
N LYS A 549 -8.21 14.34 -9.71
CA LYS A 549 -8.83 14.16 -11.03
C LYS A 549 -7.85 13.74 -12.11
N ALA A 550 -6.59 14.16 -12.01
CA ALA A 550 -5.56 13.82 -12.99
C ALA A 550 -5.19 12.33 -12.96
N GLY A 551 -5.20 11.69 -11.78
CA GLY A 551 -4.95 10.24 -11.62
C GLY A 551 -3.74 9.75 -12.40
N GLY A 552 -3.87 8.60 -13.06
CA GLY A 552 -2.82 7.97 -13.86
C GLY A 552 -2.46 8.67 -15.18
N SER A 553 -3.14 9.79 -15.51
CA SER A 553 -2.81 10.57 -16.73
C SER A 553 -1.47 11.31 -16.65
N LYS A 554 -0.81 11.31 -15.49
CA LYS A 554 0.48 11.95 -15.25
C LYS A 554 1.41 11.04 -14.45
N ASN A 555 2.72 11.29 -14.59
CA ASN A 555 3.73 10.64 -13.76
C ASN A 555 3.73 11.22 -12.32
N PRO A 556 4.36 10.54 -11.34
CA PRO A 556 4.31 10.98 -9.94
C PRO A 556 4.96 12.35 -9.70
N VAL A 557 5.99 12.73 -10.47
CA VAL A 557 6.65 14.03 -10.35
C VAL A 557 5.70 15.16 -10.78
N ASP A 558 4.98 14.97 -11.88
CA ASP A 558 4.02 15.97 -12.38
C ASP A 558 2.81 16.09 -11.45
N LEU A 559 2.29 14.97 -10.90
CA LEU A 559 1.21 14.99 -9.91
C LEU A 559 1.63 15.76 -8.66
N ALA A 560 2.81 15.46 -8.12
CA ALA A 560 3.33 16.15 -6.93
C ALA A 560 3.54 17.66 -7.21
N LYS A 561 4.07 18.02 -8.37
CA LYS A 561 4.20 19.43 -8.78
C LYS A 561 2.85 20.16 -8.90
N MET A 562 1.81 19.48 -9.37
CA MET A 562 0.45 20.04 -9.36
C MET A 562 -0.04 20.35 -7.94
N ALA A 563 0.48 19.65 -6.92
CA ALA A 563 0.23 19.88 -5.51
C ALA A 563 1.22 20.88 -4.85
N ASP A 564 2.05 21.57 -5.63
CA ASP A 564 3.17 22.41 -5.16
C ASP A 564 4.20 21.66 -4.33
N VAL A 565 4.38 20.37 -4.56
CA VAL A 565 5.35 19.51 -3.87
C VAL A 565 6.40 19.05 -4.89
N ASP A 566 7.62 19.58 -4.80
CA ASP A 566 8.71 19.18 -5.70
C ASP A 566 9.51 18.02 -5.14
N ILE A 567 9.07 16.79 -5.44
CA ILE A 567 9.71 15.54 -5.02
C ILE A 567 11.05 15.25 -5.72
N THR A 568 11.48 16.10 -6.65
CA THR A 568 12.82 16.01 -7.26
C THR A 568 13.90 16.59 -6.35
N THR A 569 13.51 17.26 -5.26
CA THR A 569 14.38 17.83 -4.24
C THR A 569 14.20 17.12 -2.90
N ASP A 570 15.08 17.37 -1.94
CA ASP A 570 14.99 16.86 -0.57
C ASP A 570 14.04 17.67 0.33
N LYS A 571 13.65 18.88 -0.09
CA LYS A 571 12.89 19.82 0.72
C LYS A 571 11.56 19.28 1.27
N PRO A 572 10.67 18.62 0.47
CA PRO A 572 9.44 18.05 1.01
C PRO A 572 9.68 17.00 2.09
N LEU A 573 10.69 16.17 1.89
CA LEU A 573 11.06 15.11 2.83
C LEU A 573 11.63 15.70 4.12
N LEU A 574 12.53 16.67 4.05
CA LEU A 574 13.07 17.36 5.22
C LEU A 574 11.97 18.07 6.01
N ASN A 575 11.08 18.79 5.34
CA ASN A 575 9.93 19.44 6.00
C ASN A 575 9.03 18.43 6.72
N THR A 576 8.80 17.26 6.12
CA THR A 576 8.02 16.18 6.74
C THR A 576 8.71 15.62 7.98
N ILE A 577 10.03 15.43 7.93
CA ILE A 577 10.81 14.95 9.07
C ILE A 577 10.82 15.98 10.21
N GLU A 578 10.96 17.27 9.90
CA GLU A 578 10.86 18.36 10.89
C GLU A 578 9.46 18.40 11.51
N TYR A 579 8.42 18.18 10.72
CA TYR A 579 7.05 18.09 11.24
C TYR A 579 6.91 16.91 12.21
N ILE A 580 7.40 15.71 11.87
CA ILE A 580 7.42 14.55 12.78
C ILE A 580 8.14 14.92 14.09
N GLY A 581 9.30 15.56 13.99
CA GLY A 581 10.05 16.06 15.15
C GLY A 581 9.21 16.97 16.03
N SER A 582 8.48 17.92 15.44
CA SER A 582 7.62 18.86 16.17
C SER A 582 6.45 18.17 16.89
N LEU A 583 5.88 17.10 16.34
CA LEU A 583 4.84 16.32 17.03
C LEU A 583 5.42 15.60 18.27
N ILE A 584 6.64 15.07 18.17
CA ILE A 584 7.33 14.42 19.28
C ILE A 584 7.69 15.46 20.37
N ASP A 585 8.11 16.66 19.98
CA ASP A 585 8.40 17.76 20.89
C ASP A 585 7.15 18.20 21.67
N GLU A 586 6.01 18.31 20.99
CA GLU A 586 4.73 18.64 21.61
C GLU A 586 4.25 17.52 22.56
N MET A 587 4.42 16.24 22.19
CA MET A 587 4.15 15.12 23.09
C MET A 587 4.98 15.19 24.38
N GLU A 588 6.27 15.48 24.27
CA GLU A 588 7.15 15.62 25.42
C GLU A 588 6.73 16.80 26.30
N ARG A 589 6.40 17.94 25.70
CA ARG A 589 5.89 19.14 26.40
C ARG A 589 4.61 18.83 27.19
N LEU A 590 3.63 18.16 26.56
CA LEU A 590 2.38 17.76 27.21
C LEU A 590 2.62 16.74 28.32
N THR A 591 3.54 15.79 28.12
CA THR A 591 3.93 14.83 29.16
C THR A 591 4.49 15.54 30.39
N ASN A 592 5.42 16.48 30.20
CA ASN A 592 5.99 17.24 31.30
C ASN A 592 4.93 18.05 32.07
N LYS A 593 3.92 18.57 31.37
CA LYS A 593 2.82 19.30 32.02
C LYS A 593 1.92 18.36 32.83
N ILE A 594 1.53 17.22 32.28
CA ILE A 594 0.67 16.22 32.97
C ILE A 594 1.38 15.61 34.18
N GLU A 595 2.71 15.42 34.13
CA GLU A 595 3.50 14.93 35.28
C GLU A 595 3.62 15.93 36.42
N GLN A 596 3.35 17.22 36.18
CA GLN A 596 3.38 18.30 37.20
C GLN A 596 2.03 18.55 37.85
N GLU A 597 0.93 18.11 37.23
CA GLU A 597 -0.44 18.16 37.75
C GLU A 597 -0.71 17.03 38.75
#